data_090d5e5cf4c017cd8259d5b25040c375
#
_entry.id   090d5e5cf4c017cd8259d5b25040c375
#
_cell.length_a   1.000
_cell.length_b   1.000
_cell.length_c   1.000
_cell.angle_alpha   90.00
_cell.angle_beta   90.00
_cell.angle_gamma   90.00
#
_symmetry.space_group_name_H-M   'P 1'
#
loop_
_entity.id
_entity.type
_entity.pdbx_description
1 polymer ?
#
loop_
_entity_poly.entity_id
_entity_poly.type
_entity_poly.pdbx_seq_one_letter_code
_entity_poly.pdbx_strand_id
1 'polypeptide(L)'
;LAWVLSFALIAFASTPFPLKSKGNVVLQKSKSPYLLEDNFVLGASDTLKIEAGVTVKMGSLAKLLLNGTTEISGTVDFPVRFIPVDSTESWNGIHFIATSSPFSVKYLVLEKAFRNTVSNAEGVFENTTFIDNYYGVRIQSSPLTLLRNCSFERNRFAISVASSTIDVQNLSVRKNVFGLYLEGQVDFRGSKEGIVDNLEDDVRYGSVASGKERVPLSVWQRVETAF
;
A
#
# COMPACT_ATOMS: atom_id res chain seq x y z
N LEU A 1 16.53 -50.37 -9.58
CA LEU A 1 16.27 -49.25 -10.51
C LEU A 1 15.47 -48.20 -9.78
N ALA A 2 16.15 -47.12 -9.30
CA ALA A 2 15.49 -45.98 -8.68
C ALA A 2 15.18 -44.96 -9.77
N TRP A 3 13.89 -44.65 -9.94
CA TRP A 3 13.45 -43.54 -10.77
C TRP A 3 13.61 -42.24 -9.99
N VAL A 4 14.59 -41.41 -10.40
CA VAL A 4 14.70 -40.03 -9.91
C VAL A 4 13.73 -39.19 -10.73
N LEU A 5 12.59 -38.82 -10.12
CA LEU A 5 11.69 -37.82 -10.66
C LEU A 5 12.35 -36.43 -10.48
N SER A 6 12.93 -35.95 -11.56
CA SER A 6 13.40 -34.55 -11.65
C SER A 6 12.19 -33.65 -11.80
N PHE A 7 11.77 -32.99 -10.71
CA PHE A 7 10.84 -31.86 -10.81
C PHE A 7 11.59 -30.67 -11.40
N ALA A 8 11.38 -30.42 -12.68
CA ALA A 8 11.79 -29.16 -13.28
C ALA A 8 11.00 -28.04 -12.62
N LEU A 9 11.68 -27.19 -11.86
CA LEU A 9 11.12 -25.94 -11.33
C LEU A 9 10.86 -25.04 -12.54
N ILE A 10 9.63 -25.00 -13.03
CA ILE A 10 9.23 -24.05 -14.06
C ILE A 10 9.19 -22.67 -13.38
N ALA A 11 10.29 -21.94 -13.48
CA ALA A 11 10.30 -20.53 -13.14
C ALA A 11 9.40 -19.81 -14.16
N PHE A 12 8.20 -19.46 -13.78
CA PHE A 12 7.35 -18.61 -14.61
C PHE A 12 8.04 -17.26 -14.79
N ALA A 13 8.45 -16.95 -16.01
CA ALA A 13 8.98 -15.66 -16.36
C ALA A 13 7.91 -14.60 -16.07
N SER A 14 8.31 -13.50 -15.41
CA SER A 14 7.38 -12.40 -15.14
C SER A 14 7.06 -11.65 -16.43
N THR A 15 5.80 -11.28 -16.62
CA THR A 15 5.37 -10.41 -17.72
C THR A 15 5.81 -8.98 -17.43
N PRO A 16 6.46 -8.27 -18.35
CA PRO A 16 6.77 -6.86 -18.16
C PRO A 16 5.50 -6.05 -17.88
N PHE A 17 5.57 -5.17 -16.86
CA PHE A 17 4.47 -4.24 -16.59
C PHE A 17 4.35 -3.24 -17.77
N PRO A 18 3.14 -2.94 -18.26
CA PRO A 18 2.96 -2.00 -19.37
C PRO A 18 3.27 -0.56 -18.94
N LEU A 19 4.48 -0.05 -19.25
CA LEU A 19 4.95 1.27 -18.80
C LEU A 19 4.28 2.45 -19.55
N LYS A 20 3.67 2.21 -20.71
CA LYS A 20 2.99 3.26 -21.49
C LYS A 20 1.49 3.22 -21.20
N SER A 21 1.02 4.15 -20.36
CA SER A 21 -0.40 4.38 -20.20
C SER A 21 -0.88 5.34 -21.31
N LYS A 22 -1.49 4.81 -22.36
CA LYS A 22 -2.39 5.60 -23.20
C LYS A 22 -3.73 4.89 -23.21
N GLY A 23 -4.72 5.50 -22.54
CA GLY A 23 -6.06 4.93 -22.41
C GLY A 23 -6.18 3.91 -21.29
N ASN A 24 -6.64 2.71 -21.59
CA ASN A 24 -6.94 1.69 -20.58
C ASN A 24 -5.80 0.68 -20.42
N VAL A 25 -5.27 0.58 -19.22
CA VAL A 25 -4.32 -0.47 -18.81
C VAL A 25 -5.07 -1.52 -18.00
N VAL A 26 -5.02 -2.79 -18.42
CA VAL A 26 -5.62 -3.91 -17.71
C VAL A 26 -4.55 -4.95 -17.40
N LEU A 27 -4.33 -5.21 -16.11
CA LEU A 27 -3.49 -6.31 -15.67
C LEU A 27 -4.36 -7.56 -15.48
N GLN A 28 -4.13 -8.55 -16.32
CA GLN A 28 -4.91 -9.79 -16.36
C GLN A 28 -4.25 -10.90 -15.52
N LYS A 29 -5.05 -11.67 -14.81
CA LYS A 29 -4.58 -12.83 -14.03
C LYS A 29 -3.79 -13.84 -14.89
N SER A 30 -4.21 -14.05 -16.12
CA SER A 30 -3.57 -15.01 -17.06
C SER A 30 -2.13 -14.65 -17.42
N LYS A 31 -1.73 -13.39 -17.21
CA LYS A 31 -0.38 -12.88 -17.47
C LYS A 31 0.44 -12.64 -16.21
N SER A 32 -0.12 -12.92 -15.04
CA SER A 32 0.55 -12.80 -13.74
C SER A 32 1.66 -13.85 -13.60
N PRO A 33 2.78 -13.56 -12.91
CA PRO A 33 3.12 -12.28 -12.29
C PRO A 33 3.64 -11.23 -13.28
N TYR A 34 3.36 -9.96 -13.00
CA TYR A 34 3.96 -8.83 -13.70
C TYR A 34 5.23 -8.36 -12.99
N LEU A 35 6.15 -7.74 -13.74
CA LEU A 35 7.37 -7.12 -13.19
C LEU A 35 7.38 -5.64 -13.53
N LEU A 36 7.42 -4.78 -12.50
CA LEU A 36 7.64 -3.35 -12.62
C LEU A 36 9.01 -3.00 -12.01
N GLU A 37 9.97 -2.68 -12.86
CA GLU A 37 11.34 -2.31 -12.42
C GLU A 37 11.49 -0.81 -12.18
N ASP A 38 10.77 0.00 -12.96
CA ASP A 38 10.82 1.46 -12.95
C ASP A 38 9.48 2.08 -12.53
N ASN A 39 9.35 3.39 -12.72
CA ASN A 39 8.14 4.11 -12.39
C ASN A 39 7.05 3.90 -13.45
N PHE A 40 5.83 3.70 -13.00
CA PHE A 40 4.64 3.76 -13.82
C PHE A 40 3.84 5.02 -13.46
N VAL A 41 3.40 5.75 -14.49
CA VAL A 41 2.57 6.96 -14.33
C VAL A 41 1.26 6.74 -15.09
N LEU A 42 0.15 6.73 -14.35
CA LEU A 42 -1.20 6.75 -14.91
C LEU A 42 -1.63 8.21 -15.11
N GLY A 43 -1.83 8.63 -16.34
CA GLY A 43 -2.31 9.98 -16.66
C GLY A 43 -3.76 10.21 -16.20
N ALA A 44 -4.16 11.47 -16.02
CA ALA A 44 -5.48 11.81 -15.48
C ALA A 44 -6.66 11.33 -16.35
N SER A 45 -6.47 11.15 -17.65
CA SER A 45 -7.48 10.63 -18.59
C SER A 45 -7.44 9.11 -18.76
N ASP A 46 -6.47 8.44 -18.14
CA ASP A 46 -6.24 7.02 -18.30
C ASP A 46 -6.91 6.19 -17.21
N THR A 47 -7.06 4.90 -17.44
CA THR A 47 -7.65 3.96 -16.50
C THR A 47 -6.70 2.77 -16.25
N LEU A 48 -6.50 2.42 -14.99
CA LEU A 48 -5.84 1.20 -14.57
C LEU A 48 -6.85 0.26 -13.93
N LYS A 49 -6.99 -0.96 -14.49
CA LYS A 49 -7.75 -2.05 -13.89
C LYS A 49 -6.85 -3.24 -13.59
N ILE A 50 -6.97 -3.80 -12.39
CA ILE A 50 -6.19 -4.97 -11.97
C ILE A 50 -7.16 -6.07 -11.55
N GLU A 51 -7.10 -7.20 -12.26
CA GLU A 51 -7.95 -8.36 -12.00
C GLU A 51 -7.54 -9.10 -10.71
N ALA A 52 -8.50 -9.82 -10.15
CA ALA A 52 -8.26 -10.69 -8.99
C ALA A 52 -7.15 -11.73 -9.25
N GLY A 53 -6.30 -11.94 -8.25
CA GLY A 53 -5.20 -12.90 -8.29
C GLY A 53 -3.96 -12.43 -9.06
N VAL A 54 -3.93 -11.18 -9.51
CA VAL A 54 -2.72 -10.59 -10.10
C VAL A 54 -1.67 -10.36 -9.03
N THR A 55 -0.44 -10.76 -9.30
CA THR A 55 0.76 -10.41 -8.54
C THR A 55 1.62 -9.48 -9.36
N VAL A 56 2.04 -8.36 -8.77
CA VAL A 56 3.03 -7.44 -9.33
C VAL A 56 4.28 -7.49 -8.47
N LYS A 57 5.39 -7.90 -9.07
CA LYS A 57 6.72 -7.86 -8.47
C LYS A 57 7.33 -6.48 -8.70
N MET A 58 7.76 -5.85 -7.62
CA MET A 58 8.22 -4.46 -7.61
C MET A 58 9.74 -4.41 -7.45
N GLY A 59 10.43 -3.79 -8.40
CA GLY A 59 11.84 -3.46 -8.26
C GLY A 59 12.07 -2.40 -7.17
N SER A 60 13.29 -2.30 -6.64
CA SER A 60 13.62 -1.43 -5.49
C SER A 60 13.34 0.06 -5.74
N LEU A 61 13.40 0.53 -6.98
CA LEU A 61 13.11 1.92 -7.36
C LEU A 61 11.68 2.12 -7.88
N ALA A 62 10.95 1.04 -8.10
CA ALA A 62 9.64 1.08 -8.71
C ALA A 62 8.59 1.80 -7.85
N LYS A 63 7.77 2.63 -8.49
CA LYS A 63 6.59 3.25 -7.90
C LYS A 63 5.46 3.37 -8.91
N LEU A 64 4.23 3.39 -8.41
CA LEU A 64 3.05 3.72 -9.20
C LEU A 64 2.58 5.13 -8.83
N LEU A 65 2.52 6.02 -9.81
CA LEU A 65 1.90 7.34 -9.68
C LEU A 65 0.55 7.31 -10.40
N LEU A 66 -0.54 7.39 -9.65
CA LEU A 66 -1.88 7.15 -10.13
C LEU A 66 -2.70 8.44 -10.05
N ASN A 67 -2.81 9.16 -11.17
CA ASN A 67 -3.62 10.38 -11.31
C ASN A 67 -4.97 10.10 -12.01
N GLY A 68 -5.07 8.99 -12.74
CA GLY A 68 -6.27 8.56 -13.46
C GLY A 68 -7.19 7.69 -12.64
N THR A 69 -8.19 7.13 -13.32
CA THR A 69 -9.13 6.20 -12.71
C THR A 69 -8.44 4.88 -12.37
N THR A 70 -8.55 4.44 -11.11
CA THR A 70 -7.90 3.21 -10.67
C THR A 70 -8.90 2.28 -10.00
N GLU A 71 -8.93 1.03 -10.48
CA GLU A 71 -9.74 -0.05 -9.95
C GLU A 71 -8.88 -1.30 -9.73
N ILE A 72 -8.73 -1.71 -8.47
CA ILE A 72 -8.05 -2.95 -8.08
C ILE A 72 -9.08 -3.89 -7.48
N SER A 73 -9.36 -4.99 -8.17
CA SER A 73 -10.52 -5.86 -7.91
C SER A 73 -10.11 -7.27 -7.50
N GLY A 74 -9.37 -7.40 -6.36
CA GLY A 74 -9.12 -8.69 -5.75
C GLY A 74 -10.38 -9.34 -5.15
N THR A 75 -10.25 -10.58 -4.72
CA THR A 75 -11.26 -11.32 -3.95
C THR A 75 -10.60 -12.02 -2.75
N VAL A 76 -11.39 -12.57 -1.83
CA VAL A 76 -10.87 -13.30 -0.66
C VAL A 76 -9.97 -14.46 -1.09
N ASP A 77 -10.36 -15.22 -2.12
CA ASP A 77 -9.59 -16.37 -2.62
C ASP A 77 -8.46 -15.98 -3.56
N PHE A 78 -8.58 -14.82 -4.21
CA PHE A 78 -7.64 -14.33 -5.22
C PHE A 78 -7.30 -12.86 -4.97
N PRO A 79 -6.59 -12.52 -3.87
CA PRO A 79 -6.17 -11.14 -3.62
C PRO A 79 -5.17 -10.68 -4.69
N VAL A 80 -5.18 -9.39 -4.95
CA VAL A 80 -4.10 -8.74 -5.71
C VAL A 80 -2.91 -8.53 -4.79
N ARG A 81 -1.69 -8.72 -5.27
CA ARG A 81 -0.47 -8.58 -4.48
C ARG A 81 0.54 -7.65 -5.14
N PHE A 82 1.08 -6.72 -4.37
CA PHE A 82 2.26 -5.93 -4.73
C PHE A 82 3.36 -6.26 -3.72
N ILE A 83 4.38 -6.96 -4.20
CA ILE A 83 5.47 -7.50 -3.38
C ILE A 83 6.82 -7.14 -4.00
N PRO A 84 7.90 -6.97 -3.24
CA PRO A 84 9.22 -6.73 -3.81
C PRO A 84 9.70 -7.93 -4.65
N VAL A 85 10.56 -7.66 -5.63
CA VAL A 85 11.26 -8.72 -6.41
C VAL A 85 12.16 -9.52 -5.47
N ASP A 86 12.94 -8.82 -4.65
CA ASP A 86 13.76 -9.39 -3.59
C ASP A 86 13.09 -9.13 -2.24
N SER A 87 12.84 -10.20 -1.50
CA SER A 87 12.21 -10.13 -0.19
C SER A 87 13.02 -9.38 0.87
N THR A 88 14.29 -9.08 0.62
CA THR A 88 15.14 -8.29 1.52
C THR A 88 15.09 -6.79 1.22
N GLU A 89 14.53 -6.39 0.08
CA GLU A 89 14.46 -5.00 -0.36
C GLU A 89 13.07 -4.39 -0.16
N SER A 90 13.03 -3.06 -0.20
CA SER A 90 11.81 -2.26 -0.25
C SER A 90 11.67 -1.60 -1.61
N TRP A 91 10.45 -1.22 -1.98
CA TRP A 91 10.14 -0.45 -3.17
C TRP A 91 9.44 0.87 -2.80
N ASN A 92 9.31 1.82 -3.74
CA ASN A 92 8.86 3.17 -3.39
C ASN A 92 7.40 3.26 -2.92
N GLY A 93 6.49 2.52 -3.54
CA GLY A 93 5.08 2.49 -3.13
C GLY A 93 4.07 2.86 -4.21
N ILE A 94 2.78 2.88 -3.81
CA ILE A 94 1.65 3.30 -4.63
C ILE A 94 1.19 4.69 -4.18
N HIS A 95 1.01 5.59 -5.14
CA HIS A 95 0.66 6.99 -4.87
C HIS A 95 -0.57 7.38 -5.67
N PHE A 96 -1.71 7.53 -5.02
CA PHE A 96 -2.93 8.15 -5.55
C PHE A 96 -2.80 9.66 -5.33
N ILE A 97 -2.59 10.41 -6.42
CA ILE A 97 -2.30 11.85 -6.32
C ILE A 97 -3.21 12.63 -7.26
N ALA A 98 -4.02 13.52 -6.70
CA ALA A 98 -4.94 14.38 -7.46
C ALA A 98 -5.69 13.57 -8.52
N THR A 99 -6.28 12.44 -8.11
CA THR A 99 -6.96 11.51 -9.02
C THR A 99 -8.17 12.17 -9.68
N SER A 100 -8.38 11.88 -10.95
CA SER A 100 -9.51 12.43 -11.73
C SER A 100 -10.88 11.89 -11.28
N SER A 101 -10.89 10.77 -10.58
CA SER A 101 -12.07 10.14 -9.97
C SER A 101 -11.67 9.39 -8.71
N PRO A 102 -12.61 9.09 -7.80
CA PRO A 102 -12.33 8.27 -6.64
C PRO A 102 -11.75 6.91 -7.03
N PHE A 103 -10.64 6.51 -6.39
CA PHE A 103 -10.06 5.18 -6.60
C PHE A 103 -10.81 4.11 -5.80
N SER A 104 -10.80 2.89 -6.31
CA SER A 104 -11.36 1.70 -5.65
C SER A 104 -10.33 0.58 -5.56
N VAL A 105 -10.03 0.17 -4.33
CA VAL A 105 -9.08 -0.91 -4.05
C VAL A 105 -9.74 -1.95 -3.15
N LYS A 106 -9.81 -3.19 -3.63
CA LYS A 106 -10.40 -4.30 -2.89
C LYS A 106 -9.47 -5.51 -2.85
N TYR A 107 -9.35 -6.13 -1.68
CA TYR A 107 -8.55 -7.32 -1.43
C TYR A 107 -7.13 -7.21 -2.01
N LEU A 108 -6.43 -6.14 -1.61
CA LEU A 108 -5.05 -5.91 -1.97
C LEU A 108 -4.12 -6.27 -0.81
N VAL A 109 -2.98 -6.87 -1.10
CA VAL A 109 -1.85 -7.03 -0.19
C VAL A 109 -0.71 -6.14 -0.68
N LEU A 110 -0.30 -5.19 0.16
CA LEU A 110 0.82 -4.29 -0.05
C LEU A 110 1.94 -4.62 0.93
N GLU A 111 3.07 -5.11 0.40
CA GLU A 111 4.18 -5.57 1.22
C GLU A 111 5.47 -4.82 0.91
N LYS A 112 6.16 -4.39 1.98
CA LYS A 112 7.51 -3.78 1.96
C LYS A 112 7.64 -2.53 1.08
N ALA A 113 6.57 -1.75 0.95
CA ALA A 113 6.63 -0.43 0.33
C ALA A 113 7.23 0.60 1.30
N PHE A 114 8.05 1.52 0.78
CA PHE A 114 8.49 2.65 1.58
C PHE A 114 7.30 3.55 1.94
N ARG A 115 6.44 3.89 0.96
CA ARG A 115 5.32 4.81 1.23
C ARG A 115 4.16 4.60 0.28
N ASN A 116 3.01 4.22 0.81
CA ASN A 116 1.76 4.26 0.09
C ASN A 116 1.03 5.56 0.42
N THR A 117 0.62 6.32 -0.57
CA THR A 117 0.13 7.70 -0.37
C THR A 117 -1.23 7.91 -1.01
N VAL A 118 -2.10 8.63 -0.31
CA VAL A 118 -3.29 9.30 -0.85
C VAL A 118 -3.11 10.80 -0.64
N SER A 119 -3.06 11.57 -1.71
CA SER A 119 -2.84 13.03 -1.63
C SER A 119 -3.74 13.77 -2.61
N ASN A 120 -4.53 14.72 -2.10
CA ASN A 120 -5.53 15.43 -2.90
C ASN A 120 -6.39 14.48 -3.74
N ALA A 121 -6.77 13.33 -3.18
CA ALA A 121 -7.48 12.26 -3.85
C ALA A 121 -8.53 11.67 -2.92
N GLU A 122 -9.61 11.14 -3.48
CA GLU A 122 -10.64 10.42 -2.77
C GLU A 122 -10.64 8.94 -3.15
N GLY A 123 -11.08 8.08 -2.24
CA GLY A 123 -11.24 6.68 -2.58
C GLY A 123 -11.40 5.74 -1.39
N VAL A 124 -11.42 4.46 -1.71
CA VAL A 124 -11.63 3.39 -0.74
C VAL A 124 -10.59 2.29 -0.85
N PHE A 125 -10.10 1.88 0.33
CA PHE A 125 -9.45 0.60 0.53
C PHE A 125 -10.41 -0.31 1.28
N GLU A 126 -10.73 -1.44 0.73
CA GLU A 126 -11.62 -2.44 1.31
C GLU A 126 -10.94 -3.80 1.37
N ASN A 127 -10.98 -4.48 2.52
CA ASN A 127 -10.34 -5.78 2.74
C ASN A 127 -8.85 -5.80 2.32
N THR A 128 -8.14 -4.69 2.60
CA THR A 128 -6.74 -4.50 2.16
C THR A 128 -5.79 -4.71 3.32
N THR A 129 -4.67 -5.40 3.05
CA THR A 129 -3.61 -5.68 4.02
C THR A 129 -2.36 -4.88 3.68
N PHE A 130 -1.86 -4.12 4.66
CA PHE A 130 -0.61 -3.37 4.60
C PHE A 130 0.38 -4.01 5.58
N ILE A 131 1.46 -4.58 5.06
CA ILE A 131 2.39 -5.38 5.86
C ILE A 131 3.84 -4.99 5.58
N ASP A 132 4.65 -4.88 6.65
CA ASP A 132 6.09 -4.59 6.57
C ASP A 132 6.42 -3.28 5.79
N ASN A 133 5.52 -2.29 5.75
CA ASN A 133 5.76 -1.02 5.07
C ASN A 133 6.37 0.01 6.04
N TYR A 134 7.08 1.00 5.49
CA TYR A 134 7.43 2.15 6.32
C TYR A 134 6.20 3.01 6.61
N TYR A 135 5.43 3.40 5.58
CA TYR A 135 4.06 3.89 5.74
C TYR A 135 3.10 2.87 5.14
N GLY A 136 2.28 2.23 5.98
CA GLY A 136 1.17 1.41 5.51
C GLY A 136 0.28 2.24 4.57
N VAL A 137 -0.27 3.34 5.07
CA VAL A 137 -0.87 4.38 4.24
C VAL A 137 -0.62 5.77 4.83
N ARG A 138 -0.20 6.71 3.99
CA ARG A 138 -0.10 8.14 4.32
C ARG A 138 -1.16 8.91 3.56
N ILE A 139 -2.05 9.58 4.29
CA ILE A 139 -3.18 10.34 3.76
C ILE A 139 -2.93 11.82 4.05
N GLN A 140 -2.90 12.65 3.02
CA GLN A 140 -2.65 14.09 3.18
C GLN A 140 -3.52 14.91 2.23
N SER A 141 -4.14 15.97 2.76
CA SER A 141 -5.02 16.87 2.01
C SER A 141 -6.11 16.11 1.23
N SER A 142 -6.57 14.97 1.74
CA SER A 142 -7.60 14.16 1.10
C SER A 142 -8.97 14.58 1.59
N PRO A 143 -9.92 14.89 0.68
CA PRO A 143 -11.29 15.23 1.06
C PRO A 143 -12.00 14.09 1.78
N LEU A 144 -11.76 12.84 1.34
CA LEU A 144 -12.28 11.64 2.00
C LEU A 144 -11.50 10.39 1.58
N THR A 145 -10.96 9.67 2.55
CA THR A 145 -10.45 8.32 2.37
C THR A 145 -11.19 7.34 3.28
N LEU A 146 -11.70 6.26 2.68
CA LEU A 146 -12.39 5.20 3.42
C LEU A 146 -11.48 3.99 3.60
N LEU A 147 -11.35 3.51 4.84
CA LEU A 147 -10.66 2.27 5.17
C LEU A 147 -11.66 1.28 5.77
N ARG A 148 -12.02 0.23 5.04
CA ARG A 148 -13.00 -0.78 5.48
C ARG A 148 -12.36 -2.16 5.56
N ASN A 149 -12.52 -2.84 6.70
CA ASN A 149 -11.96 -4.18 6.91
C ASN A 149 -10.47 -4.26 6.56
N CYS A 150 -9.70 -3.21 6.83
CA CYS A 150 -8.29 -3.15 6.51
C CYS A 150 -7.44 -3.65 7.67
N SER A 151 -6.31 -4.28 7.34
CA SER A 151 -5.34 -4.80 8.28
C SER A 151 -3.98 -4.12 8.08
N PHE A 152 -3.37 -3.69 9.18
CA PHE A 152 -2.04 -3.06 9.19
C PHE A 152 -1.17 -3.79 10.21
N GLU A 153 -0.10 -4.42 9.75
CA GLU A 153 0.78 -5.20 10.62
C GLU A 153 2.25 -4.97 10.27
N ARG A 154 3.09 -4.84 11.28
CA ARG A 154 4.54 -4.63 11.17
C ARG A 154 4.96 -3.45 10.28
N ASN A 155 4.12 -2.40 10.22
CA ASN A 155 4.50 -1.15 9.58
C ASN A 155 5.19 -0.24 10.59
N ARG A 156 6.04 0.70 10.12
CA ARG A 156 6.52 1.74 11.01
C ARG A 156 5.39 2.70 11.38
N PHE A 157 4.74 3.29 10.40
CA PHE A 157 3.50 4.04 10.57
C PHE A 157 2.39 3.28 9.85
N ALA A 158 1.46 2.69 10.60
CA ALA A 158 0.37 1.96 9.96
C ALA A 158 -0.52 2.93 9.17
N ILE A 159 -1.06 3.94 9.84
CA ILE A 159 -1.92 4.96 9.24
C ILE A 159 -1.40 6.33 9.67
N SER A 160 -0.98 7.15 8.71
CA SER A 160 -0.57 8.55 8.94
C SER A 160 -1.52 9.47 8.21
N VAL A 161 -2.14 10.40 8.92
CA VAL A 161 -3.16 11.31 8.37
C VAL A 161 -2.78 12.75 8.66
N ALA A 162 -2.75 13.58 7.63
CA ALA A 162 -2.47 15.00 7.74
C ALA A 162 -3.52 15.83 6.99
N SER A 163 -4.19 16.76 7.69
CA SER A 163 -5.13 17.74 7.11
C SER A 163 -6.15 17.08 6.15
N SER A 164 -6.81 16.02 6.60
CA SER A 164 -7.66 15.16 5.77
C SER A 164 -8.89 14.66 6.50
N THR A 165 -9.89 14.22 5.75
CA THR A 165 -11.01 13.43 6.26
C THR A 165 -10.75 11.93 6.04
N ILE A 166 -10.89 11.14 7.10
CA ILE A 166 -10.78 9.68 7.05
C ILE A 166 -12.00 9.05 7.73
N ASP A 167 -12.59 8.05 7.08
CA ASP A 167 -13.66 7.23 7.65
C ASP A 167 -13.17 5.78 7.76
N VAL A 168 -13.23 5.23 8.96
CA VAL A 168 -12.70 3.91 9.26
C VAL A 168 -13.78 2.97 9.78
N GLN A 169 -13.81 1.75 9.26
CA GLN A 169 -14.76 0.71 9.65
C GLN A 169 -14.02 -0.62 9.77
N ASN A 170 -14.11 -1.23 10.95
CA ASN A 170 -13.55 -2.56 11.23
C ASN A 170 -12.07 -2.68 10.85
N LEU A 171 -11.21 -1.90 11.50
CA LEU A 171 -9.76 -1.95 11.32
C LEU A 171 -9.12 -2.98 12.26
N SER A 172 -8.01 -3.56 11.80
CA SER A 172 -7.05 -4.29 12.63
C SER A 172 -5.67 -3.64 12.48
N VAL A 173 -5.25 -2.84 13.46
CA VAL A 173 -3.98 -2.10 13.42
C VAL A 173 -3.16 -2.51 14.64
N ARG A 174 -2.24 -3.46 14.45
CA ARG A 174 -1.46 -4.05 15.56
C ARG A 174 -0.04 -4.40 15.17
N LYS A 175 0.84 -4.49 16.15
CA LYS A 175 2.26 -4.82 15.97
C LYS A 175 2.99 -3.85 15.04
N ASN A 176 2.49 -2.62 14.86
CA ASN A 176 3.21 -1.56 14.17
C ASN A 176 4.07 -0.78 15.16
N VAL A 177 4.97 0.07 14.71
CA VAL A 177 5.64 0.99 15.63
C VAL A 177 4.64 2.04 16.08
N PHE A 178 3.99 2.74 15.13
CA PHE A 178 2.90 3.67 15.38
C PHE A 178 1.63 3.18 14.69
N GLY A 179 0.52 3.07 15.43
CA GLY A 179 -0.77 2.66 14.89
C GLY A 179 -1.40 3.75 14.05
N LEU A 180 -1.91 4.79 14.68
CA LEU A 180 -2.54 5.95 14.02
C LEU A 180 -1.80 7.23 14.39
N TYR A 181 -1.26 7.91 13.40
CA TYR A 181 -0.58 9.21 13.55
C TYR A 181 -1.40 10.30 12.89
N LEU A 182 -1.87 11.28 13.68
CA LEU A 182 -2.73 12.37 13.25
C LEU A 182 -1.99 13.71 13.34
N GLU A 183 -1.98 14.47 12.25
CA GLU A 183 -1.30 15.76 12.15
C GLU A 183 -2.19 16.85 11.54
N GLY A 184 -2.17 18.03 12.13
CA GLY A 184 -2.99 19.16 11.66
C GLY A 184 -4.49 18.95 11.90
N GLN A 185 -5.32 19.49 11.02
CA GLN A 185 -6.79 19.32 11.10
C GLN A 185 -7.19 18.01 10.44
N VAL A 186 -7.59 17.04 11.25
CA VAL A 186 -8.07 15.74 10.78
C VAL A 186 -9.51 15.53 11.23
N ASP A 187 -10.40 15.28 10.27
CA ASP A 187 -11.76 14.79 10.53
C ASP A 187 -11.73 13.25 10.53
N PHE A 188 -11.58 12.68 11.73
CA PHE A 188 -11.56 11.23 11.93
C PHE A 188 -12.96 10.72 12.26
N ARG A 189 -13.49 9.83 11.43
CA ARG A 189 -14.81 9.19 11.59
C ARG A 189 -14.64 7.69 11.80
N GLY A 190 -15.45 7.12 12.68
CA GLY A 190 -15.47 5.70 13.00
C GLY A 190 -14.76 5.35 14.32
N SER A 191 -14.56 4.05 14.57
CA SER A 191 -13.99 3.54 15.82
C SER A 191 -12.47 3.34 15.75
N LYS A 192 -11.79 3.60 16.88
CA LYS A 192 -10.36 3.31 17.09
C LYS A 192 -10.13 1.98 17.83
N GLU A 193 -11.17 1.22 18.16
CA GLU A 193 -11.09 0.00 18.98
C GLU A 193 -10.16 -1.07 18.40
N GLY A 194 -10.01 -1.14 17.10
CA GLY A 194 -9.10 -2.08 16.44
C GLY A 194 -7.65 -1.61 16.33
N ILE A 195 -7.30 -0.45 16.92
CA ILE A 195 -5.95 0.13 16.91
C ILE A 195 -5.33 -0.12 18.27
N VAL A 196 -4.66 -1.25 18.42
CA VAL A 196 -4.15 -1.76 19.70
C VAL A 196 -2.85 -2.53 19.51
N ASP A 197 -2.11 -2.71 20.58
CA ASP A 197 -0.88 -3.53 20.63
C ASP A 197 0.20 -3.05 19.64
N ASN A 198 0.35 -1.74 19.47
CA ASN A 198 1.45 -1.15 18.71
C ASN A 198 2.62 -0.78 19.65
N LEU A 199 3.85 -0.79 19.15
CA LEU A 199 5.07 -0.77 19.97
C LEU A 199 5.29 0.55 20.73
N GLU A 200 5.07 1.68 20.08
CA GLU A 200 5.28 3.00 20.67
C GLU A 200 3.93 3.64 21.05
N ASP A 201 3.05 3.84 20.10
CA ASP A 201 1.74 4.45 20.30
C ASP A 201 0.65 3.78 19.46
N ASP A 202 -0.49 3.50 20.06
CA ASP A 202 -1.69 3.13 19.33
C ASP A 202 -2.27 4.32 18.59
N VAL A 203 -2.32 5.49 19.24
CA VAL A 203 -2.76 6.76 18.64
C VAL A 203 -1.84 7.88 19.07
N ARG A 204 -1.20 8.54 18.11
CA ARG A 204 -0.33 9.69 18.34
C ARG A 204 -0.83 10.93 17.62
N TYR A 205 -0.78 12.06 18.30
CA TYR A 205 -1.10 13.37 17.75
C TYR A 205 0.20 14.16 17.54
N GLY A 206 0.49 14.54 16.30
CA GLY A 206 1.58 15.43 15.96
C GLY A 206 1.22 16.89 16.27
N SER A 207 2.17 17.69 16.76
CA SER A 207 1.96 19.12 16.93
C SER A 207 2.18 19.85 15.61
N VAL A 208 1.32 20.81 15.30
CA VAL A 208 1.45 21.70 14.13
C VAL A 208 2.72 22.56 14.20
N ALA A 209 3.32 22.67 15.39
CA ALA A 209 4.41 23.59 15.69
C ALA A 209 5.83 23.05 15.49
N SER A 210 6.04 21.77 15.31
CA SER A 210 7.40 21.21 15.24
C SER A 210 7.72 20.55 13.91
N GLY A 211 7.93 21.36 12.86
CA GLY A 211 8.52 20.89 11.61
C GLY A 211 9.96 20.37 11.74
N LYS A 212 10.37 19.82 12.89
CA LYS A 212 11.74 19.43 13.19
C LYS A 212 11.91 18.12 13.98
N GLU A 213 10.90 17.33 14.21
CA GLU A 213 11.18 15.97 14.69
C GLU A 213 11.74 15.13 13.53
N ARG A 214 13.04 15.21 13.35
CA ARG A 214 13.79 14.16 12.66
C ARG A 214 13.68 12.94 13.54
N VAL A 215 12.95 11.94 13.06
CA VAL A 215 12.95 10.62 13.72
C VAL A 215 14.40 10.15 13.79
N PRO A 216 14.94 9.87 14.97
CA PRO A 216 16.33 9.43 15.11
C PRO A 216 16.58 8.18 14.27
N LEU A 217 17.74 8.10 13.61
CA LEU A 217 18.18 6.90 12.86
C LEU A 217 18.08 5.61 13.68
N SER A 218 18.24 5.72 15.01
CA SER A 218 18.07 4.60 15.96
C SER A 218 16.68 3.95 15.94
N VAL A 219 15.65 4.64 15.44
CA VAL A 219 14.30 4.07 15.32
C VAL A 219 14.18 3.19 14.09
N TRP A 220 14.95 3.44 13.03
CA TRP A 220 15.06 2.54 11.87
C TRP A 220 15.67 1.18 12.26
N GLN A 221 16.74 1.19 13.04
CA GLN A 221 17.39 -0.03 13.53
C GLN A 221 16.46 -0.87 14.40
N ARG A 222 15.54 -0.25 15.15
CA ARG A 222 14.55 -0.99 15.95
C ARG A 222 13.49 -1.68 15.08
N VAL A 223 13.13 -1.09 13.94
CA VAL A 223 12.18 -1.73 13.00
C VAL A 223 12.82 -2.97 12.37
N GLU A 224 14.08 -2.88 11.92
CA GLU A 224 14.81 -4.02 11.33
C GLU A 224 15.06 -5.16 12.33
N THR A 225 15.15 -4.86 13.63
CA THR A 225 15.39 -5.88 14.68
C THR A 225 14.12 -6.40 15.35
N ALA A 226 12.97 -5.74 15.15
CA ALA A 226 11.69 -6.14 15.75
C ALA A 226 10.86 -7.07 14.84
N PHE A 227 11.30 -7.27 13.60
CA PHE A 227 10.67 -8.15 12.59
C PHE A 227 11.69 -9.17 12.01
#